data_5563c953158cee425a00395ed8ca377f
#
_entry.id   5563c953158cee425a00395ed8ca377f
#
_cell.length_a   1.000
_cell.length_b   1.000
_cell.length_c   1.000
_cell.angle_alpha   90.00
_cell.angle_beta   90.00
_cell.angle_gamma   90.00
#
_symmetry.space_group_name_H-M   'P 1'
#
loop_
_entity.id
_entity.type
_entity.pdbx_description
1 polymer ?
#
loop_
_entity_poly.entity_id
_entity_poly.type
_entity_poly.pdbx_seq_one_letter_code
_entity_poly.pdbx_strand_id
1 'polypeptide(L)'
;MAMEGTQVTSAPNGSALDVFGPIVEFMTPQDEDQLCVMRAIIPPGVVVPLHSHNDFEDFYILAGGHQVLVEGGDGLEWRDAHPGDYVRVPGDVPHAHRNISEAPAIDLIITTARMGRFFREVGRPVGSPPPTAQEVARFVEVAGRYGYRLATPDENAAVGITVPVFSE
;
A
#
# COMPACT_ATOMS: atom_id res chain seq x y z
N MET A 1 25.29 -14.04 20.86
CA MET A 1 24.06 -13.35 20.38
C MET A 1 24.00 -12.02 21.12
N ALA A 2 24.32 -10.93 20.42
CA ALA A 2 24.19 -9.60 21.00
C ALA A 2 22.70 -9.32 21.16
N MET A 3 22.24 -9.06 22.39
CA MET A 3 20.90 -8.56 22.62
C MET A 3 20.85 -7.13 22.06
N GLU A 4 20.05 -6.93 21.02
CA GLU A 4 19.77 -5.57 20.54
C GLU A 4 19.05 -4.80 21.64
N GLY A 5 19.62 -3.66 22.01
CA GLY A 5 19.02 -2.76 22.99
C GLY A 5 17.87 -1.96 22.38
N THR A 6 17.17 -1.20 23.22
CA THR A 6 16.14 -0.24 22.78
C THR A 6 16.72 0.73 21.74
N GLN A 7 16.03 0.90 20.63
CA GLN A 7 16.44 1.79 19.54
C GLN A 7 15.38 2.87 19.32
N VAL A 8 15.84 4.05 18.97
CA VAL A 8 15.00 5.13 18.43
C VAL A 8 15.45 5.38 17.00
N THR A 9 14.59 5.10 16.05
CA THR A 9 14.89 5.26 14.62
C THR A 9 14.11 6.45 14.05
N SER A 10 14.74 7.17 13.13
CA SER A 10 14.09 8.19 12.32
C SER A 10 14.31 7.85 10.85
N ALA A 11 13.28 8.03 10.03
CA ALA A 11 13.45 7.88 8.58
C ALA A 11 14.49 8.90 8.07
N PRO A 12 15.51 8.46 7.31
CA PRO A 12 16.45 9.38 6.70
C PRO A 12 15.73 10.38 5.76
N ASN A 13 16.15 11.61 5.74
CA ASN A 13 15.63 12.61 4.80
C ASN A 13 15.78 12.11 3.35
N GLY A 14 14.70 12.16 2.57
CA GLY A 14 14.70 11.74 1.18
C GLY A 14 14.58 10.22 0.95
N SER A 15 14.28 9.43 2.00
CA SER A 15 14.10 7.98 1.91
C SER A 15 12.67 7.55 1.54
N ALA A 16 11.73 8.49 1.44
CA ALA A 16 10.36 8.21 1.05
C ALA A 16 10.29 7.70 -0.39
N LEU A 17 9.42 6.72 -0.64
CA LEU A 17 9.18 6.14 -1.95
C LEU A 17 7.72 6.34 -2.37
N ASP A 18 7.52 6.71 -3.63
CA ASP A 18 6.24 6.63 -4.30
C ASP A 18 6.01 5.17 -4.76
N VAL A 19 4.98 4.54 -4.21
CA VAL A 19 4.58 3.17 -4.55
C VAL A 19 3.31 3.24 -5.41
N PHE A 20 3.45 3.84 -6.57
CA PHE A 20 2.37 3.99 -7.56
C PHE A 20 1.10 4.66 -6.98
N GLY A 21 1.31 5.71 -6.20
CA GLY A 21 0.28 6.52 -5.57
C GLY A 21 0.56 6.80 -4.10
N PRO A 22 0.44 5.82 -3.20
CA PRO A 22 0.85 5.99 -1.81
C PRO A 22 2.35 6.27 -1.69
N ILE A 23 2.69 7.15 -0.74
CA ILE A 23 4.09 7.47 -0.41
C ILE A 23 4.42 6.77 0.90
N VAL A 24 5.51 6.01 0.95
CA VAL A 24 5.90 5.25 2.15
C VAL A 24 7.27 5.67 2.68
N GLU A 25 7.38 5.73 3.98
CA GLU A 25 8.61 5.92 4.73
C GLU A 25 8.82 4.70 5.64
N PHE A 26 9.98 4.05 5.52
CA PHE A 26 10.27 2.85 6.32
C PHE A 26 10.67 3.24 7.74
N MET A 27 10.00 2.64 8.73
CA MET A 27 10.26 2.83 10.16
C MET A 27 11.18 1.73 10.70
N THR A 28 11.04 0.49 10.21
CA THR A 28 11.91 -0.63 10.55
C THR A 28 13.17 -0.63 9.69
N PRO A 29 14.31 -1.14 10.22
CA PRO A 29 15.54 -1.28 9.44
C PRO A 29 15.38 -2.18 8.21
N GLN A 30 16.25 -1.99 7.22
CA GLN A 30 16.21 -2.77 5.98
C GLN A 30 16.57 -4.25 6.17
N ASP A 31 17.34 -4.56 7.19
CA ASP A 31 17.77 -5.90 7.58
C ASP A 31 16.84 -6.59 8.58
N GLU A 32 15.73 -5.93 8.98
CA GLU A 32 14.66 -6.59 9.72
C GLU A 32 14.07 -7.73 8.89
N ASP A 33 13.95 -8.92 9.47
CA ASP A 33 13.59 -10.14 8.74
C ASP A 33 12.17 -10.65 9.00
N GLN A 34 11.45 -10.07 9.95
CA GLN A 34 10.10 -10.51 10.34
C GLN A 34 9.03 -9.48 9.99
N LEU A 35 9.15 -8.28 10.52
CA LEU A 35 8.16 -7.22 10.38
C LEU A 35 8.70 -6.06 9.55
N CYS A 36 7.79 -5.40 8.86
CA CYS A 36 8.01 -4.09 8.28
C CYS A 36 6.93 -3.14 8.77
N VAL A 37 7.34 -2.02 9.34
CA VAL A 37 6.45 -0.92 9.69
C VAL A 37 6.80 0.28 8.83
N MET A 38 5.81 0.83 8.17
CA MET A 38 5.95 2.01 7.31
C MET A 38 4.94 3.07 7.72
N ARG A 39 5.33 4.33 7.60
CA ARG A 39 4.39 5.44 7.59
C ARG A 39 3.99 5.70 6.14
N ALA A 40 2.71 5.61 5.86
CA ALA A 40 2.16 5.84 4.54
C ALA A 40 1.42 7.18 4.48
N ILE A 41 1.57 7.87 3.37
CA ILE A 41 0.77 9.04 3.01
C ILE A 41 -0.03 8.67 1.78
N ILE A 42 -1.35 8.82 1.87
CA ILE A 42 -2.27 8.59 0.75
C ILE A 42 -2.79 9.96 0.30
N PRO A 43 -2.21 10.55 -0.75
CA PRO A 43 -2.63 11.85 -1.25
C PRO A 43 -4.10 11.87 -1.69
N PRO A 44 -4.75 13.05 -1.71
CA PRO A 44 -6.08 13.20 -2.31
C PRO A 44 -6.15 12.63 -3.72
N GLY A 45 -7.23 11.90 -4.03
CA GLY A 45 -7.47 11.30 -5.35
C GLY A 45 -6.72 10.00 -5.62
N VAL A 46 -5.81 9.57 -4.76
CA VAL A 46 -5.09 8.31 -4.93
C VAL A 46 -6.03 7.13 -4.73
N VAL A 47 -5.94 6.17 -5.63
CA VAL A 47 -6.64 4.88 -5.58
C VAL A 47 -5.60 3.77 -5.66
N VAL A 48 -5.64 2.85 -4.71
CA VAL A 48 -4.93 1.56 -4.78
C VAL A 48 -5.91 0.53 -5.30
N PRO A 49 -5.73 0.02 -6.53
CA PRO A 49 -6.68 -0.90 -7.16
C PRO A 49 -6.86 -2.21 -6.40
N LEU A 50 -7.93 -2.92 -6.71
CA LEU A 50 -8.29 -4.19 -6.11
C LEU A 50 -7.19 -5.23 -6.35
N HIS A 51 -6.72 -5.84 -5.29
CA HIS A 51 -5.66 -6.85 -5.30
C HIS A 51 -5.71 -7.72 -4.05
N SER A 52 -4.96 -8.81 -4.06
CA SER A 52 -4.66 -9.62 -2.88
C SER A 52 -3.20 -10.08 -2.90
N HIS A 53 -2.69 -10.49 -1.77
CA HIS A 53 -1.34 -11.03 -1.60
C HIS A 53 -1.28 -11.95 -0.38
N ASN A 54 -0.28 -12.81 -0.31
CA ASN A 54 -0.19 -13.82 0.76
C ASN A 54 0.18 -13.22 2.12
N ASP A 55 0.92 -12.12 2.11
CA ASP A 55 1.32 -11.45 3.34
C ASP A 55 0.13 -10.68 3.95
N PHE A 56 0.02 -10.64 5.28
CA PHE A 56 -0.91 -9.73 5.93
C PHE A 56 -0.46 -8.28 5.78
N GLU A 57 -1.41 -7.35 5.80
CA GLU A 57 -1.13 -5.92 5.75
C GLU A 57 -2.16 -5.18 6.59
N ASP A 58 -1.74 -4.74 7.76
CA ASP A 58 -2.60 -4.02 8.68
C ASP A 58 -2.32 -2.51 8.62
N PHE A 59 -3.35 -1.71 8.85
CA PHE A 59 -3.28 -0.25 8.82
C PHE A 59 -3.78 0.33 10.13
N TYR A 60 -3.05 1.26 10.70
CA TYR A 60 -3.52 2.10 11.78
C TYR A 60 -3.60 3.54 11.30
N ILE A 61 -4.79 4.13 11.33
CA ILE A 61 -5.03 5.46 10.79
C ILE A 61 -4.57 6.51 11.79
N LEU A 62 -3.61 7.34 11.40
CA LEU A 62 -3.04 8.38 12.26
C LEU A 62 -3.72 9.73 12.06
N ALA A 63 -3.98 10.11 10.81
CA ALA A 63 -4.56 11.42 10.48
C ALA A 63 -5.30 11.36 9.14
N GLY A 64 -6.18 12.31 8.92
CA GLY A 64 -7.03 12.35 7.73
C GLY A 64 -8.06 11.24 7.77
N GLY A 65 -8.20 10.53 6.69
CA GLY A 65 -9.07 9.38 6.54
C GLY A 65 -9.16 8.98 5.08
N HIS A 66 -9.42 7.73 4.85
CA HIS A 66 -9.62 7.20 3.51
C HIS A 66 -10.66 6.07 3.52
N GLN A 67 -11.02 5.60 2.35
CA GLN A 67 -11.93 4.46 2.23
C GLN A 67 -11.15 3.18 1.95
N VAL A 68 -11.61 2.10 2.56
CA VAL A 68 -11.10 0.74 2.40
C VAL A 68 -12.22 -0.13 1.84
N LEU A 69 -11.91 -0.90 0.80
CA LEU A 69 -12.83 -1.89 0.26
C LEU A 69 -12.71 -3.17 1.10
N VAL A 70 -13.80 -3.56 1.71
CA VAL A 70 -13.87 -4.71 2.62
C VAL A 70 -14.97 -5.67 2.21
N GLU A 71 -14.89 -6.91 2.65
CA GLU A 71 -15.93 -7.89 2.46
C GLU A 71 -17.09 -7.60 3.44
N GLY A 72 -18.27 -7.33 2.90
CA GLY A 72 -19.51 -7.08 3.62
C GLY A 72 -20.52 -8.22 3.44
N GLY A 73 -21.76 -8.02 3.93
CA GLY A 73 -22.81 -9.03 3.85
C GLY A 73 -23.25 -9.40 2.43
N ASP A 74 -23.16 -8.45 1.51
CA ASP A 74 -23.59 -8.58 0.11
C ASP A 74 -22.43 -8.51 -0.89
N GLY A 75 -21.21 -8.78 -0.46
CA GLY A 75 -20.00 -8.68 -1.26
C GLY A 75 -19.06 -7.55 -0.81
N LEU A 76 -18.24 -7.03 -1.73
CA LEU A 76 -17.29 -5.98 -1.42
C LEU A 76 -18.00 -4.62 -1.30
N GLU A 77 -17.69 -3.90 -0.23
CA GLU A 77 -18.22 -2.56 0.04
C GLU A 77 -17.14 -1.59 0.51
N TRP A 78 -17.28 -0.32 0.16
CA TRP A 78 -16.41 0.73 0.66
C TRP A 78 -16.81 1.15 2.08
N ARG A 79 -15.82 1.20 2.97
CA ARG A 79 -15.97 1.73 4.33
C ARG A 79 -15.00 2.84 4.60
N ASP A 80 -15.47 3.85 5.33
CA ASP A 80 -14.61 4.91 5.82
C ASP A 80 -13.73 4.41 6.96
N ALA A 81 -12.45 4.74 6.90
CA ALA A 81 -11.48 4.55 7.97
C ALA A 81 -11.04 5.92 8.48
N HIS A 82 -11.17 6.13 9.79
CA HIS A 82 -10.93 7.41 10.47
C HIS A 82 -9.72 7.31 11.39
N PRO A 83 -9.12 8.44 11.79
CA PRO A 83 -8.05 8.43 12.78
C PRO A 83 -8.43 7.63 14.05
N GLY A 84 -7.54 6.71 14.45
CA GLY A 84 -7.75 5.78 15.54
C GLY A 84 -8.30 4.41 15.12
N ASP A 85 -8.78 4.26 13.91
CA ASP A 85 -9.23 2.96 13.39
C ASP A 85 -8.05 2.05 13.05
N TYR A 86 -8.25 0.76 13.29
CA TYR A 86 -7.34 -0.30 12.91
C TYR A 86 -7.99 -1.17 11.84
N VAL A 87 -7.38 -1.21 10.67
CA VAL A 87 -7.83 -2.00 9.53
C VAL A 87 -6.97 -3.24 9.42
N ARG A 88 -7.57 -4.41 9.55
CA ARG A 88 -6.87 -5.68 9.40
C ARG A 88 -7.12 -6.28 8.04
N VAL A 89 -6.05 -6.55 7.30
CA VAL A 89 -6.08 -7.26 6.01
C VAL A 89 -5.29 -8.56 6.16
N PRO A 90 -5.95 -9.69 6.42
CA PRO A 90 -5.31 -11.00 6.43
C PRO A 90 -4.71 -11.35 5.07
N GLY A 91 -3.79 -12.31 5.04
CA GLY A 91 -3.28 -12.85 3.79
C GLY A 91 -4.39 -13.38 2.88
N ASP A 92 -4.22 -13.21 1.58
CA ASP A 92 -5.12 -13.66 0.50
C ASP A 92 -6.50 -12.98 0.45
N VAL A 93 -6.75 -11.98 1.29
CA VAL A 93 -8.02 -11.24 1.28
C VAL A 93 -7.96 -10.11 0.25
N PRO A 94 -8.90 -10.06 -0.73
CA PRO A 94 -8.99 -8.96 -1.68
C PRO A 94 -9.31 -7.64 -0.97
N HIS A 95 -8.57 -6.59 -1.33
CA HIS A 95 -8.75 -5.26 -0.75
C HIS A 95 -8.34 -4.15 -1.73
N ALA A 96 -8.80 -2.96 -1.46
CA ALA A 96 -8.46 -1.75 -2.17
C ALA A 96 -8.57 -0.55 -1.22
N HIS A 97 -7.91 0.54 -1.58
CA HIS A 97 -7.95 1.79 -0.81
C HIS A 97 -8.16 2.97 -1.75
N ARG A 98 -8.81 4.01 -1.26
CA ARG A 98 -8.91 5.28 -2.00
C ARG A 98 -9.04 6.46 -1.05
N ASN A 99 -8.46 7.57 -1.40
CA ASN A 99 -8.67 8.83 -0.71
C ASN A 99 -9.54 9.75 -1.56
N ILE A 100 -10.81 9.84 -1.21
CA ILE A 100 -11.79 10.70 -1.87
C ILE A 100 -11.91 12.09 -1.21
N SER A 101 -11.12 12.35 -0.16
CA SER A 101 -11.11 13.62 0.55
C SER A 101 -10.15 14.63 -0.12
N GLU A 102 -10.17 15.87 0.35
CA GLU A 102 -9.27 16.93 -0.11
C GLU A 102 -7.97 17.02 0.72
N ALA A 103 -7.82 16.18 1.75
CA ALA A 103 -6.65 16.15 2.62
C ALA A 103 -5.91 14.81 2.50
N PRO A 104 -4.59 14.78 2.72
CA PRO A 104 -3.84 13.52 2.80
C PRO A 104 -4.33 12.66 3.97
N ALA A 105 -4.40 11.35 3.77
CA ALA A 105 -4.51 10.37 4.85
C ALA A 105 -3.11 9.89 5.24
N ILE A 106 -2.90 9.67 6.52
CA ILE A 106 -1.62 9.19 7.08
C ILE A 106 -1.90 7.94 7.90
N ASP A 107 -1.27 6.84 7.52
CA ASP A 107 -1.41 5.55 8.16
C ASP A 107 -0.05 5.02 8.63
N LEU A 108 -0.06 4.14 9.63
CA LEU A 108 0.99 3.14 9.79
C LEU A 108 0.57 1.88 9.05
N ILE A 109 1.45 1.36 8.21
CA ILE A 109 1.33 0.02 7.61
C ILE A 109 2.19 -0.92 8.42
N ILE A 110 1.58 -2.00 8.90
CA ILE A 110 2.24 -3.05 9.67
C ILE A 110 2.10 -4.33 8.86
N THR A 111 3.23 -4.84 8.38
CA THR A 111 3.24 -5.99 7.47
C THR A 111 4.50 -6.84 7.66
N THR A 112 4.78 -7.75 6.75
CA THR A 112 5.97 -8.60 6.78
C THR A 112 7.19 -7.90 6.19
N ALA A 113 8.38 -8.32 6.60
CA ALA A 113 9.63 -7.87 5.97
C ALA A 113 9.65 -8.17 4.46
N ARG A 114 9.02 -9.27 4.02
CA ARG A 114 8.88 -9.62 2.60
C ARG A 114 8.11 -8.57 1.82
N MET A 115 6.99 -8.09 2.35
CA MET A 115 6.22 -6.99 1.77
C MET A 115 7.04 -5.70 1.72
N GLY A 116 7.80 -5.41 2.76
CA GLY A 116 8.72 -4.27 2.78
C GLY A 116 9.74 -4.32 1.64
N ARG A 117 10.30 -5.50 1.36
CA ARG A 117 11.20 -5.71 0.21
C ARG A 117 10.50 -5.44 -1.12
N PHE A 118 9.25 -5.87 -1.26
CA PHE A 118 8.45 -5.55 -2.44
C PHE A 118 8.31 -4.04 -2.65
N PHE A 119 7.92 -3.30 -1.63
CA PHE A 119 7.79 -1.84 -1.73
C PHE A 119 9.11 -1.17 -2.06
N ARG A 120 10.23 -1.63 -1.52
CA ARG A 120 11.57 -1.11 -1.88
C ARG A 120 11.92 -1.38 -3.34
N GLU A 121 11.53 -2.54 -3.87
CA GLU A 121 11.86 -2.95 -5.24
C GLU A 121 11.03 -2.19 -6.29
N VAL A 122 9.75 -1.91 -6.02
CA VAL A 122 8.86 -1.22 -6.95
C VAL A 122 8.80 0.29 -6.73
N GLY A 123 9.21 0.77 -5.55
CA GLY A 123 9.15 2.18 -5.19
C GLY A 123 9.99 3.06 -6.11
N ARG A 124 9.48 4.26 -6.36
CA ARG A 124 10.12 5.29 -7.19
C ARG A 124 10.41 6.52 -6.34
N PRO A 125 11.33 7.39 -6.75
CA PRO A 125 11.53 8.67 -6.07
C PRO A 125 10.22 9.47 -6.00
N VAL A 126 9.96 10.09 -4.84
CA VAL A 126 8.81 11.00 -4.68
C VAL A 126 8.93 12.16 -5.67
N GLY A 127 7.82 12.54 -6.28
CA GLY A 127 7.78 13.57 -7.31
C GLY A 127 8.11 13.07 -8.71
N SER A 128 8.25 11.75 -8.90
CA SER A 128 8.37 11.16 -10.24
C SER A 128 7.13 11.51 -11.09
N PRO A 129 7.31 11.68 -12.42
CA PRO A 129 6.17 11.86 -13.32
C PRO A 129 5.26 10.63 -13.28
N PRO A 130 4.01 10.74 -13.82
CA PRO A 130 3.12 9.58 -13.92
C PRO A 130 3.84 8.38 -14.54
N PRO A 131 3.57 7.14 -14.05
CA PRO A 131 4.28 5.96 -14.52
C PRO A 131 4.03 5.72 -16.01
N THR A 132 5.09 5.34 -16.70
CA THR A 132 5.01 4.88 -18.10
C THR A 132 4.41 3.48 -18.17
N ALA A 133 3.97 3.06 -19.35
CA ALA A 133 3.48 1.70 -19.57
C ALA A 133 4.56 0.65 -19.23
N GLN A 134 5.84 0.93 -19.49
CA GLN A 134 6.95 0.04 -19.15
C GLN A 134 7.15 -0.08 -17.63
N GLU A 135 7.05 1.02 -16.89
CA GLU A 135 7.13 1.00 -15.42
C GLU A 135 5.96 0.23 -14.79
N VAL A 136 4.76 0.38 -15.35
CA VAL A 136 3.58 -0.40 -14.92
C VAL A 136 3.78 -1.89 -15.23
N ALA A 137 4.28 -2.25 -16.41
CA ALA A 137 4.57 -3.64 -16.78
C ALA A 137 5.60 -4.26 -15.82
N ARG A 138 6.66 -3.52 -15.47
CA ARG A 138 7.65 -3.95 -14.48
C ARG A 138 7.03 -4.14 -13.09
N PHE A 139 6.16 -3.22 -12.66
CA PHE A 139 5.44 -3.35 -11.40
C PHE A 139 4.61 -4.65 -11.37
N VAL A 140 3.86 -4.94 -12.43
CA VAL A 140 3.05 -6.16 -12.55
C VAL A 140 3.92 -7.42 -12.48
N GLU A 141 5.06 -7.44 -13.16
CA GLU A 141 6.01 -8.55 -13.12
C GLU A 141 6.57 -8.79 -11.71
N VAL A 142 7.02 -7.72 -11.06
CA VAL A 142 7.57 -7.80 -9.69
C VAL A 142 6.47 -8.23 -8.71
N ALA A 143 5.29 -7.67 -8.80
CA ALA A 143 4.14 -8.03 -7.97
C ALA A 143 3.83 -9.54 -8.09
N GLY A 144 3.84 -10.09 -9.30
CA GLY A 144 3.66 -11.52 -9.55
C GLY A 144 4.70 -12.39 -8.83
N ARG A 145 5.96 -11.97 -8.79
CA ARG A 145 7.03 -12.68 -8.06
C ARG A 145 6.84 -12.67 -6.55
N TYR A 146 6.14 -11.67 -6.01
CA TYR A 146 5.80 -11.57 -4.59
C TYR A 146 4.43 -12.17 -4.25
N GLY A 147 3.79 -12.85 -5.19
CA GLY A 147 2.51 -13.53 -4.95
C GLY A 147 1.29 -12.62 -4.96
N TYR A 148 1.40 -11.41 -5.52
CA TYR A 148 0.25 -10.54 -5.73
C TYR A 148 -0.67 -11.09 -6.81
N ARG A 149 -1.98 -11.04 -6.55
CA ARG A 149 -3.03 -11.16 -7.54
C ARG A 149 -3.62 -9.78 -7.78
N LEU A 150 -3.37 -9.22 -8.95
CA LEU A 150 -3.98 -7.97 -9.37
C LEU A 150 -5.32 -8.27 -10.04
N ALA A 151 -6.37 -7.58 -9.61
CA ALA A 151 -7.69 -7.73 -10.22
C ALA A 151 -7.71 -7.19 -11.66
N THR A 152 -8.58 -7.77 -12.47
CA THR A 152 -8.80 -7.33 -13.85
C THR A 152 -9.45 -5.95 -13.89
N PRO A 153 -9.41 -5.24 -15.05
CA PRO A 153 -10.17 -3.99 -15.22
C PRO A 153 -11.67 -4.15 -14.93
N ASP A 154 -12.28 -5.27 -15.32
CA ASP A 154 -13.71 -5.53 -15.08
C ASP A 154 -14.00 -5.76 -13.58
N GLU A 155 -13.15 -6.50 -12.87
CA GLU A 155 -13.27 -6.68 -11.41
C GLU A 155 -13.13 -5.33 -10.68
N ASN A 156 -12.21 -4.48 -11.10
CA ASN A 156 -12.06 -3.12 -10.55
C ASN A 156 -13.29 -2.26 -10.87
N ALA A 157 -13.79 -2.28 -12.10
CA ALA A 157 -14.96 -1.52 -12.51
C ALA A 157 -16.22 -1.92 -11.71
N ALA A 158 -16.36 -3.20 -11.37
CA ALA A 158 -17.47 -3.71 -10.57
C ALA A 158 -17.53 -3.10 -9.14
N VAL A 159 -16.43 -2.58 -8.64
CA VAL A 159 -16.35 -1.89 -7.33
C VAL A 159 -16.10 -0.37 -7.47
N GLY A 160 -16.29 0.17 -8.66
CA GLY A 160 -16.17 1.62 -8.93
C GLY A 160 -14.75 2.13 -9.07
N ILE A 161 -13.79 1.27 -9.39
CA ILE A 161 -12.40 1.64 -9.65
C ILE A 161 -12.14 1.64 -11.16
N THR A 162 -11.66 2.77 -11.68
CA THR A 162 -11.15 2.86 -13.05
C THR A 162 -9.65 2.71 -13.05
N VAL A 163 -9.13 1.68 -13.69
CA VAL A 163 -7.69 1.50 -13.88
C VAL A 163 -7.27 2.07 -15.24
N PRO A 164 -6.10 2.74 -15.33
CA PRO A 164 -5.60 3.24 -16.61
C PRO A 164 -5.35 2.07 -17.57
N VAL A 165 -5.82 2.22 -18.81
CA VAL A 165 -5.49 1.30 -19.91
C VAL A 165 -4.34 1.94 -20.68
N PHE A 166 -3.18 1.29 -20.66
CA PHE A 166 -2.06 1.70 -21.51
C PHE A 166 -2.22 1.01 -22.86
N SER A 167 -2.43 1.81 -23.91
CA SER A 167 -2.35 1.28 -25.29
C SER A 167 -0.92 0.91 -25.61
N GLU A 168 -0.73 -0.26 -26.22
CA GLU A 168 0.55 -0.71 -26.80
C GLU A 168 1.07 0.24 -27.87
#